data_fbb3ce6e0a2580ab824cb6c6fa326fa4
#
_entry.id   fbb3ce6e0a2580ab824cb6c6fa326fa4
#
_cell.length_a   1.000
_cell.length_b   1.000
_cell.length_c   1.000
_cell.angle_alpha   90.00
_cell.angle_beta   90.00
_cell.angle_gamma   90.00
#
_symmetry.space_group_name_H-M   'P 1'
#
loop_
_entity.id
_entity.type
_entity.pdbx_description
1 polymer ?
#
loop_
_entity_poly.entity_id
_entity_poly.type
_entity_poly.pdbx_seq_one_letter_code
_entity_poly.pdbx_strand_id
1 'polypeptide(L)'
;AGLSKKRESYSADHVAVYVSDLWQANDRLFITPSLRFEHHNRFGSSLSPRLGLTYEPDSHTRFKVNYGKGFKAPTISELYIKLHHFVNVYGNPDLEPETSRSWDAGVEWERGKSFGRVTYFDNHVKNLIDAKPSGRNNDWFYQNIRRGDIRGVESEWGYRVSDRLTFKASHVYLDAKGAMIGKMKARLDNRARNTFTAIILYDDHEKYGWSGS
;
A
#
# COMPACT_ATOMS: atom_id res chain seq x y z
N ALA A 1 -34.34 -2.34 -36.01
CA ALA A 1 -34.70 -2.25 -34.61
C ALA A 1 -33.44 -1.91 -33.83
N GLY A 2 -33.26 -0.66 -33.42
CA GLY A 2 -32.10 -0.20 -32.64
C GLY A 2 -32.19 -0.74 -31.24
N LEU A 3 -31.22 -1.52 -30.83
CA LEU A 3 -31.03 -1.93 -29.45
C LEU A 3 -30.67 -0.68 -28.61
N SER A 4 -31.65 -0.12 -27.90
CA SER A 4 -31.42 0.91 -26.91
C SER A 4 -30.52 0.30 -25.82
N LYS A 5 -29.25 0.66 -25.82
CA LYS A 5 -28.34 0.32 -24.72
C LYS A 5 -28.82 1.08 -23.48
N LYS A 6 -29.52 0.40 -22.59
CA LYS A 6 -29.95 0.96 -21.28
C LYS A 6 -28.69 1.39 -20.54
N ARG A 7 -28.54 2.69 -20.30
CA ARG A 7 -27.41 3.25 -19.55
C ARG A 7 -27.68 2.99 -18.07
N GLU A 8 -26.95 2.07 -17.49
CA GLU A 8 -26.99 1.81 -16.04
C GLU A 8 -26.09 2.85 -15.36
N SER A 9 -26.61 3.52 -14.34
CA SER A 9 -25.87 4.48 -13.53
C SER A 9 -25.74 3.93 -12.11
N TYR A 10 -24.52 3.91 -11.59
CA TYR A 10 -24.21 3.47 -10.24
C TYR A 10 -23.57 4.63 -9.48
N SER A 11 -23.97 4.82 -8.23
CA SER A 11 -23.40 5.81 -7.32
C SER A 11 -23.00 5.17 -6.00
N ALA A 12 -21.98 5.72 -5.37
CA ALA A 12 -21.54 5.36 -4.04
C ALA A 12 -21.21 6.63 -3.25
N ASP A 13 -21.83 6.77 -2.08
CA ASP A 13 -21.57 7.88 -1.16
C ASP A 13 -20.68 7.39 -0.02
N HIS A 14 -19.66 8.17 0.25
CA HIS A 14 -18.67 7.88 1.28
C HIS A 14 -18.32 9.16 2.05
N VAL A 15 -18.41 9.10 3.36
CA VAL A 15 -18.01 10.16 4.28
C VAL A 15 -16.97 9.63 5.25
N ALA A 16 -15.92 10.40 5.50
CA ALA A 16 -14.89 10.03 6.45
C ALA A 16 -14.41 11.23 7.26
N VAL A 17 -14.18 10.99 8.55
CA VAL A 17 -13.58 11.94 9.48
C VAL A 17 -12.39 11.26 10.12
N TYR A 18 -11.30 12.01 10.30
CA TYR A 18 -10.12 11.50 11.01
C TYR A 18 -9.60 12.53 12.00
N VAL A 19 -8.98 12.03 13.05
CA VAL A 19 -8.21 12.81 14.03
C VAL A 19 -6.83 12.16 14.16
N SER A 20 -5.81 13.00 14.28
CA SER A 20 -4.42 12.58 14.53
C SER A 20 -3.77 13.60 15.44
N ASP A 21 -2.91 13.11 16.34
CA ASP A 21 -2.11 13.93 17.23
C ASP A 21 -0.65 13.48 17.17
N LEU A 22 0.26 14.38 17.52
CA LEU A 22 1.69 14.10 17.69
C LEU A 22 2.07 14.46 19.13
N TRP A 23 2.19 13.43 19.94
CA TRP A 23 2.58 13.57 21.34
C TRP A 23 4.07 13.32 21.52
N GLN A 24 4.80 14.34 21.96
CA GLN A 24 6.18 14.20 22.37
C GLN A 24 6.22 13.76 23.85
N ALA A 25 6.45 12.47 24.08
CA ALA A 25 6.49 11.89 25.42
C ALA A 25 7.76 12.30 26.20
N ASN A 26 8.86 12.51 25.49
CA ASN A 26 10.12 13.10 25.96
C ASN A 26 10.95 13.57 24.75
N ASP A 27 12.18 14.10 24.98
CA ASP A 27 13.05 14.64 23.92
C ASP A 27 13.42 13.64 22.81
N ARG A 28 13.17 12.35 23.01
CA ARG A 28 13.56 11.26 22.09
C ARG A 28 12.41 10.38 21.66
N LEU A 29 11.25 10.46 22.30
CA LEU A 29 10.13 9.57 22.04
C LEU A 29 8.90 10.37 21.61
N PHE A 30 8.43 10.05 20.41
CA PHE A 30 7.22 10.62 19.82
C PHE A 30 6.18 9.52 19.62
N ILE A 31 4.94 9.81 19.95
CA ILE A 31 3.79 8.92 19.83
C ILE A 31 2.76 9.61 18.94
N THR A 32 2.34 8.92 17.88
CA THR A 32 1.37 9.45 16.91
C THR A 32 0.13 8.57 16.88
N PRO A 33 -0.84 8.77 17.78
CA PRO A 33 -2.15 8.14 17.71
C PRO A 33 -2.96 8.76 16.58
N SER A 34 -3.74 7.95 15.86
CA SER A 34 -4.74 8.45 14.93
C SER A 34 -5.95 7.54 14.86
N LEU A 35 -7.10 8.13 14.56
CA LEU A 35 -8.36 7.42 14.43
C LEU A 35 -9.12 7.96 13.23
N ARG A 36 -9.53 7.06 12.34
CA ARG A 36 -10.39 7.36 11.21
C ARG A 36 -11.71 6.63 11.36
N PHE A 37 -12.80 7.37 11.35
CA PHE A 37 -14.15 6.85 11.17
C PHE A 37 -14.58 7.11 9.72
N GLU A 38 -15.20 6.10 9.10
CA GLU A 38 -15.77 6.25 7.77
C GLU A 38 -17.11 5.50 7.68
N HIS A 39 -18.01 6.08 6.89
CA HIS A 39 -19.32 5.51 6.58
C HIS A 39 -19.50 5.45 5.08
N HIS A 40 -19.90 4.29 4.59
CA HIS A 40 -20.23 4.04 3.19
C HIS A 40 -21.70 3.60 3.11
N ASN A 41 -22.49 4.21 2.23
CA ASN A 41 -23.93 3.98 2.12
C ASN A 41 -24.32 2.51 1.92
N ARG A 42 -23.44 1.71 1.29
CA ARG A 42 -23.67 0.29 0.99
C ARG A 42 -23.00 -0.67 1.99
N PHE A 43 -21.81 -0.31 2.49
CA PHE A 43 -20.96 -1.21 3.25
C PHE A 43 -20.89 -0.87 4.75
N GLY A 44 -21.69 0.12 5.19
CA GLY A 44 -21.76 0.52 6.59
C GLY A 44 -20.57 1.32 7.08
N SER A 45 -20.34 1.27 8.38
CA SER A 45 -19.31 2.08 9.05
C SER A 45 -18.10 1.26 9.44
N SER A 46 -16.93 1.90 9.42
CA SER A 46 -15.66 1.30 9.86
C SER A 46 -14.87 2.27 10.71
N LEU A 47 -14.15 1.72 11.70
CA LEU A 47 -13.23 2.44 12.58
C LEU A 47 -11.82 1.88 12.37
N SER A 48 -10.91 2.75 11.96
CA SER A 48 -9.52 2.43 11.61
C SER A 48 -8.53 3.16 12.53
N PRO A 49 -8.19 2.59 13.70
CA PRO A 49 -7.17 3.14 14.59
C PRO A 49 -5.76 2.88 14.04
N ARG A 50 -4.83 3.82 14.33
CA ARG A 50 -3.39 3.68 14.08
C ARG A 50 -2.61 4.22 15.28
N LEU A 51 -1.44 3.64 15.52
CA LEU A 51 -0.46 4.08 16.49
C LEU A 51 0.92 4.04 15.86
N GLY A 52 1.60 5.18 15.83
CA GLY A 52 3.01 5.32 15.46
C GLY A 52 3.86 5.60 16.68
N LEU A 53 5.04 5.01 16.74
CA LEU A 53 6.09 5.30 17.72
C LEU A 53 7.36 5.65 16.95
N THR A 54 8.00 6.76 17.32
CA THR A 54 9.30 7.16 16.80
C THR A 54 10.24 7.40 17.98
N TYR A 55 11.39 6.70 17.98
CA TYR A 55 12.43 6.87 18.98
C TYR A 55 13.73 7.34 18.33
N GLU A 56 14.26 8.47 18.81
CA GLU A 56 15.47 9.11 18.33
C GLU A 56 16.56 9.06 19.42
N PRO A 57 17.39 7.98 19.47
CA PRO A 57 18.46 7.87 20.47
C PRO A 57 19.51 8.98 20.33
N ASP A 58 19.75 9.41 19.10
CA ASP A 58 20.68 10.47 18.75
C ASP A 58 20.15 11.26 17.52
N SER A 59 20.84 12.34 17.11
CA SER A 59 20.46 13.19 15.97
C SER A 59 20.61 12.51 14.60
N HIS A 60 21.12 11.30 14.53
CA HIS A 60 21.48 10.61 13.28
C HIS A 60 20.70 9.32 13.08
N THR A 61 20.00 8.84 14.10
CA THR A 61 19.35 7.54 14.07
C THR A 61 17.91 7.68 14.56
N ARG A 62 16.99 7.03 13.84
CA ARG A 62 15.56 7.04 14.15
C ARG A 62 14.99 5.65 14.01
N PHE A 63 14.39 5.13 15.07
CA PHE A 63 13.60 3.90 15.05
C PHE A 63 12.13 4.23 14.95
N LYS A 64 11.42 3.52 14.09
CA LYS A 64 9.98 3.71 13.89
C LYS A 64 9.26 2.37 14.00
N VAL A 65 8.12 2.37 14.68
CA VAL A 65 7.19 1.23 14.72
C VAL A 65 5.78 1.78 14.51
N ASN A 66 5.04 1.17 13.59
CA ASN A 66 3.66 1.53 13.35
C ASN A 66 2.76 0.30 13.43
N TYR A 67 1.56 0.48 13.92
CA TYR A 67 0.49 -0.50 13.88
C TYR A 67 -0.81 0.18 13.49
N GLY A 68 -1.61 -0.49 12.66
CA GLY A 68 -2.90 0.07 12.26
C GLY A 68 -3.88 -0.94 11.71
N LYS A 69 -5.16 -0.54 11.69
CA LYS A 69 -6.22 -1.21 10.95
C LYS A 69 -6.59 -0.39 9.73
N GLY A 70 -7.02 -1.08 8.67
CA GLY A 70 -7.51 -0.46 7.46
C GLY A 70 -8.82 -1.09 7.00
N PHE A 71 -9.58 -0.31 6.24
CA PHE A 71 -10.81 -0.70 5.60
C PHE A 71 -10.78 -0.19 4.15
N LYS A 72 -11.28 -1.00 3.20
CA LYS A 72 -11.48 -0.61 1.80
C LYS A 72 -12.80 -1.17 1.31
N ALA A 73 -13.76 -0.29 1.01
CA ALA A 73 -14.97 -0.68 0.31
C ALA A 73 -14.66 -1.08 -1.14
N PRO A 74 -15.38 -2.05 -1.72
CA PRO A 74 -15.31 -2.34 -3.15
C PRO A 74 -15.62 -1.09 -3.98
N THR A 75 -14.84 -0.86 -5.03
CA THR A 75 -15.08 0.24 -5.98
C THR A 75 -16.24 -0.08 -6.90
N ILE A 76 -16.84 0.95 -7.51
CA ILE A 76 -17.92 0.77 -8.51
C ILE A 76 -17.46 -0.13 -9.67
N SER A 77 -16.20 0.00 -10.08
CA SER A 77 -15.63 -0.86 -11.13
C SER A 77 -15.53 -2.32 -10.68
N GLU A 78 -15.05 -2.59 -9.46
CA GLU A 78 -14.97 -3.96 -8.93
C GLU A 78 -16.35 -4.61 -8.80
N LEU A 79 -17.40 -3.81 -8.56
CA LEU A 79 -18.77 -4.30 -8.44
C LEU A 79 -19.49 -4.53 -9.78
N TYR A 80 -19.27 -3.66 -10.78
CA TYR A 80 -20.17 -3.58 -11.94
C TYR A 80 -19.50 -3.54 -13.29
N ILE A 81 -18.15 -3.60 -13.39
CA ILE A 81 -17.46 -3.57 -14.68
C ILE A 81 -17.91 -4.74 -15.57
N LYS A 82 -18.11 -4.45 -16.84
CA LYS A 82 -18.29 -5.41 -17.92
C LYS A 82 -17.38 -4.97 -19.06
N LEU A 83 -16.15 -5.44 -19.05
CA LEU A 83 -15.14 -5.14 -20.07
C LEU A 83 -14.97 -6.34 -20.97
N HIS A 84 -15.14 -6.14 -22.27
CA HIS A 84 -14.92 -7.14 -23.31
C HIS A 84 -13.78 -6.65 -24.21
N HIS A 85 -12.63 -7.31 -24.11
CA HIS A 85 -11.46 -7.03 -24.94
C HIS A 85 -10.69 -8.33 -25.20
N PHE A 86 -9.37 -8.35 -25.18
CA PHE A 86 -8.57 -9.58 -25.24
C PHE A 86 -8.86 -10.53 -24.05
N VAL A 87 -9.26 -9.98 -22.93
CA VAL A 87 -9.83 -10.69 -21.78
C VAL A 87 -11.17 -10.06 -21.45
N ASN A 88 -12.13 -10.85 -21.00
CA ASN A 88 -13.38 -10.35 -20.48
C ASN A 88 -13.23 -10.18 -18.95
N VAL A 89 -13.56 -9.01 -18.43
CA VAL A 89 -13.51 -8.74 -16.99
C VAL A 89 -14.89 -8.39 -16.49
N TYR A 90 -15.34 -9.11 -15.47
CA TYR A 90 -16.66 -8.93 -14.88
C TYR A 90 -16.54 -8.51 -13.42
N GLY A 91 -17.30 -7.49 -13.04
CA GLY A 91 -17.52 -7.09 -11.66
C GLY A 91 -18.36 -8.11 -10.90
N ASN A 92 -18.35 -7.99 -9.59
CA ASN A 92 -19.15 -8.83 -8.70
C ASN A 92 -19.89 -7.95 -7.67
N PRO A 93 -21.23 -7.82 -7.76
CA PRO A 93 -22.01 -7.05 -6.80
C PRO A 93 -22.00 -7.59 -5.38
N ASP A 94 -21.62 -8.85 -5.17
CA ASP A 94 -21.62 -9.54 -3.86
C ASP A 94 -20.27 -9.41 -3.13
N LEU A 95 -19.36 -8.54 -3.61
CA LEU A 95 -18.10 -8.30 -2.93
C LEU A 95 -18.30 -7.70 -1.54
N GLU A 96 -17.56 -8.25 -0.59
CA GLU A 96 -17.41 -7.70 0.76
C GLU A 96 -16.21 -6.75 0.86
N PRO A 97 -16.25 -5.77 1.78
CA PRO A 97 -15.11 -4.89 2.03
C PRO A 97 -13.86 -5.63 2.49
N GLU A 98 -12.70 -5.12 2.06
CA GLU A 98 -11.42 -5.55 2.61
C GLU A 98 -11.18 -4.92 3.98
N THR A 99 -10.63 -5.69 4.90
CA THR A 99 -10.11 -5.18 6.17
C THR A 99 -8.68 -5.63 6.35
N SER A 100 -7.84 -4.77 6.92
CA SER A 100 -6.44 -5.10 7.15
C SER A 100 -6.00 -4.81 8.58
N ARG A 101 -4.95 -5.54 8.98
CA ARG A 101 -4.10 -5.23 10.13
C ARG A 101 -2.68 -5.21 9.66
N SER A 102 -2.02 -4.11 9.88
CA SER A 102 -0.65 -3.89 9.41
C SER A 102 0.23 -3.46 10.57
N TRP A 103 1.46 -3.91 10.56
CA TRP A 103 2.51 -3.33 11.37
C TRP A 103 3.81 -3.26 10.57
N ASP A 104 4.61 -2.28 10.89
CA ASP A 104 5.95 -2.12 10.36
C ASP A 104 6.90 -1.66 11.45
N ALA A 105 8.16 -2.03 11.30
CA ALA A 105 9.24 -1.57 12.14
C ALA A 105 10.47 -1.30 11.29
N GLY A 106 11.13 -0.18 11.53
CA GLY A 106 12.26 0.23 10.73
C GLY A 106 13.25 1.11 11.46
N VAL A 107 14.42 1.25 10.85
CA VAL A 107 15.47 2.17 11.26
C VAL A 107 15.84 3.07 10.09
N GLU A 108 16.00 4.34 10.37
CA GLU A 108 16.56 5.36 9.48
C GLU A 108 17.84 5.88 10.09
N TRP A 109 18.83 6.17 9.26
CA TRP A 109 20.09 6.78 9.70
C TRP A 109 20.60 7.79 8.69
N GLU A 110 21.32 8.78 9.21
CA GLU A 110 22.07 9.74 8.41
C GLU A 110 23.39 10.07 9.13
N ARG A 111 24.51 9.55 8.62
CA ARG A 111 25.85 9.76 9.21
C ARG A 111 26.83 10.18 8.15
N GLY A 112 27.30 11.43 8.24
CA GLY A 112 28.21 12.02 7.27
C GLY A 112 27.60 12.01 5.85
N LYS A 113 28.26 11.31 4.92
CA LYS A 113 27.80 11.20 3.54
C LYS A 113 26.83 10.06 3.29
N SER A 114 26.67 9.13 4.25
CA SER A 114 25.81 7.95 4.12
C SER A 114 24.49 8.17 4.84
N PHE A 115 23.38 7.80 4.18
CA PHE A 115 22.05 7.78 4.75
C PHE A 115 21.27 6.58 4.23
N GLY A 116 20.24 6.17 4.96
CA GLY A 116 19.41 5.08 4.52
C GLY A 116 18.32 4.71 5.50
N ARG A 117 17.54 3.72 5.11
CA ARG A 117 16.50 3.12 5.93
C ARG A 117 16.32 1.64 5.60
N VAL A 118 15.94 0.89 6.61
CA VAL A 118 15.46 -0.49 6.45
C VAL A 118 14.17 -0.62 7.23
N THR A 119 13.14 -1.14 6.59
CA THR A 119 11.82 -1.34 7.20
C THR A 119 11.33 -2.76 6.91
N TYR A 120 10.98 -3.50 7.94
CA TYR A 120 10.18 -4.71 7.82
C TYR A 120 8.71 -4.36 7.95
N PHE A 121 7.85 -4.99 7.15
CA PHE A 121 6.40 -4.83 7.25
C PHE A 121 5.69 -6.18 7.16
N ASP A 122 4.53 -6.25 7.84
CA ASP A 122 3.63 -7.39 7.80
C ASP A 122 2.17 -6.89 7.75
N ASN A 123 1.47 -7.26 6.70
CA ASN A 123 0.10 -6.83 6.43
C ASN A 123 -0.80 -8.05 6.20
N HIS A 124 -1.78 -8.20 7.07
CA HIS A 124 -2.82 -9.22 6.97
C HIS A 124 -4.12 -8.60 6.45
N VAL A 125 -4.54 -9.02 5.26
CA VAL A 125 -5.77 -8.57 4.62
C VAL A 125 -6.81 -9.69 4.67
N LYS A 126 -8.03 -9.39 5.10
CA LYS A 126 -9.21 -10.25 4.97
C LYS A 126 -10.05 -9.77 3.81
N ASN A 127 -10.70 -10.70 3.13
CA ASN A 127 -11.58 -10.43 1.99
C ASN A 127 -10.89 -9.63 0.88
N LEU A 128 -9.57 -9.85 0.67
CA LEU A 128 -8.82 -9.19 -0.39
C LEU A 128 -9.56 -9.33 -1.74
N ILE A 129 -9.84 -8.22 -2.39
CA ILE A 129 -10.51 -8.20 -3.69
C ILE A 129 -9.46 -8.36 -4.80
N ASP A 130 -9.67 -9.36 -5.67
CA ASP A 130 -8.80 -9.59 -6.81
C ASP A 130 -9.58 -10.18 -7.98
N ALA A 131 -9.16 -9.93 -9.21
CA ALA A 131 -9.73 -10.55 -10.38
C ALA A 131 -9.05 -11.91 -10.64
N LYS A 132 -9.85 -12.96 -10.84
CA LYS A 132 -9.34 -14.31 -11.09
C LYS A 132 -9.97 -14.90 -12.33
N PRO A 133 -9.21 -15.70 -13.12
CA PRO A 133 -9.73 -16.39 -14.29
C PRO A 133 -10.73 -17.46 -13.88
N SER A 134 -11.83 -17.57 -14.63
CA SER A 134 -12.84 -18.63 -14.43
C SER A 134 -12.50 -19.97 -15.07
N GLY A 135 -11.38 -20.05 -15.79
CA GLY A 135 -10.95 -21.26 -16.51
C GLY A 135 -11.66 -21.50 -17.84
N ARG A 136 -12.59 -20.65 -18.27
CA ARG A 136 -13.29 -20.72 -19.57
C ARG A 136 -13.23 -19.37 -20.28
N ASN A 137 -13.07 -19.36 -21.58
CA ASN A 137 -13.22 -18.20 -22.48
C ASN A 137 -12.41 -16.94 -22.11
N ASN A 138 -11.30 -17.07 -21.41
CA ASN A 138 -10.50 -15.90 -20.96
C ASN A 138 -11.30 -14.92 -20.09
N ASP A 139 -12.31 -15.41 -19.35
CA ASP A 139 -13.17 -14.63 -18.47
C ASP A 139 -12.53 -14.48 -17.09
N TRP A 140 -12.52 -13.26 -16.57
CA TRP A 140 -12.01 -12.89 -15.25
C TRP A 140 -13.12 -12.28 -14.41
N PHE A 141 -13.23 -12.70 -13.16
CA PHE A 141 -14.24 -12.21 -12.23
C PHE A 141 -13.58 -11.64 -10.98
N TYR A 142 -14.07 -10.49 -10.54
CA TYR A 142 -13.73 -9.97 -9.21
C TYR A 142 -14.33 -10.86 -8.13
N GLN A 143 -13.52 -11.20 -7.14
CA GLN A 143 -13.94 -12.03 -6.01
C GLN A 143 -13.13 -11.70 -4.76
N ASN A 144 -13.70 -11.97 -3.59
CA ASN A 144 -12.96 -11.89 -2.36
C ASN A 144 -12.07 -13.13 -2.17
N ILE A 145 -10.78 -12.88 -1.98
CA ILE A 145 -9.83 -13.88 -1.49
C ILE A 145 -9.91 -13.83 0.05
N ARG A 146 -10.20 -14.96 0.67
CA ARG A 146 -10.45 -15.04 2.12
C ARG A 146 -9.37 -14.35 2.95
N ARG A 147 -8.09 -14.49 2.58
CA ARG A 147 -6.95 -13.94 3.31
C ARG A 147 -5.78 -13.66 2.37
N GLY A 148 -5.19 -12.48 2.51
CA GLY A 148 -3.90 -12.13 1.95
C GLY A 148 -2.91 -11.85 3.09
N ASP A 149 -1.73 -12.46 3.04
CA ASP A 149 -0.61 -12.16 3.93
C ASP A 149 0.51 -11.58 3.07
N ILE A 150 0.88 -10.35 3.36
CA ILE A 150 1.86 -9.57 2.58
C ILE A 150 2.91 -9.06 3.56
N ARG A 151 4.11 -9.60 3.47
CA ARG A 151 5.23 -9.20 4.33
C ARG A 151 6.50 -9.03 3.51
N GLY A 152 7.39 -8.22 4.00
CA GLY A 152 8.62 -7.97 3.29
C GLY A 152 9.58 -7.06 4.02
N VAL A 153 10.66 -6.75 3.31
CA VAL A 153 11.67 -5.80 3.76
C VAL A 153 11.87 -4.79 2.65
N GLU A 154 11.78 -3.52 2.99
CA GLU A 154 12.21 -2.41 2.16
C GLU A 154 13.52 -1.87 2.69
N SER A 155 14.51 -1.70 1.82
CA SER A 155 15.78 -1.10 2.15
C SER A 155 16.14 -0.03 1.14
N GLU A 156 16.64 1.09 1.64
CA GLU A 156 17.13 2.20 0.84
C GLU A 156 18.47 2.65 1.43
N TRP A 157 19.43 2.90 0.58
CA TRP A 157 20.72 3.43 0.94
C TRP A 157 21.12 4.53 -0.03
N GLY A 158 21.71 5.60 0.48
CA GLY A 158 22.23 6.71 -0.29
C GLY A 158 23.61 7.12 0.17
N TYR A 159 24.38 7.66 -0.77
CA TYR A 159 25.72 8.19 -0.51
C TYR A 159 25.94 9.49 -1.27
N ARG A 160 26.22 10.57 -0.54
CA ARG A 160 26.58 11.88 -1.12
C ARG A 160 28.07 11.88 -1.43
N VAL A 161 28.43 11.67 -2.69
CA VAL A 161 29.84 11.71 -3.15
C VAL A 161 30.39 13.10 -3.00
N SER A 162 29.63 14.11 -3.45
CA SER A 162 29.90 15.54 -3.34
C SER A 162 28.59 16.29 -3.10
N ASP A 163 28.66 17.62 -2.97
CA ASP A 163 27.48 18.48 -2.82
C ASP A 163 26.54 18.41 -4.04
N ARG A 164 27.05 17.94 -5.18
CA ARG A 164 26.34 17.85 -6.45
C ARG A 164 25.98 16.43 -6.87
N LEU A 165 26.67 15.41 -6.34
CA LEU A 165 26.49 14.03 -6.80
C LEU A 165 26.09 13.12 -5.66
N THR A 166 24.93 12.48 -5.83
CA THR A 166 24.37 11.51 -4.89
C THR A 166 24.01 10.21 -5.59
N PHE A 167 24.43 9.08 -5.04
CA PHE A 167 23.97 7.75 -5.41
C PHE A 167 22.88 7.28 -4.45
N LYS A 168 21.83 6.65 -4.98
CA LYS A 168 20.81 5.94 -4.20
C LYS A 168 20.61 4.54 -4.76
N ALA A 169 20.40 3.58 -3.87
CA ALA A 169 20.00 2.23 -4.21
C ALA A 169 18.85 1.81 -3.31
N SER A 170 17.89 1.11 -3.86
CA SER A 170 16.81 0.52 -3.06
C SER A 170 16.55 -0.92 -3.46
N HIS A 171 16.10 -1.72 -2.48
CA HIS A 171 15.68 -3.09 -2.68
C HIS A 171 14.41 -3.34 -1.87
N VAL A 172 13.43 -3.98 -2.52
CA VAL A 172 12.22 -4.47 -1.89
C VAL A 172 12.18 -5.99 -2.05
N TYR A 173 12.12 -6.69 -0.93
CA TYR A 173 11.77 -8.10 -0.89
C TYR A 173 10.32 -8.27 -0.44
N LEU A 174 9.51 -9.02 -1.20
CA LEU A 174 8.08 -9.19 -0.97
C LEU A 174 7.67 -10.67 -0.97
N ASP A 175 7.11 -11.16 0.15
CA ASP A 175 6.42 -12.43 0.26
C ASP A 175 4.90 -12.18 0.40
N ALA A 176 4.17 -12.29 -0.70
CA ALA A 176 2.74 -12.04 -0.77
C ALA A 176 2.00 -13.33 -1.09
N LYS A 177 1.15 -13.80 -0.18
CA LYS A 177 0.40 -15.06 -0.28
C LYS A 177 -1.08 -14.82 -0.02
N GLY A 178 -1.94 -15.51 -0.78
CA GLY A 178 -3.38 -15.52 -0.62
C GLY A 178 -3.92 -16.91 -0.36
N ALA A 179 -5.00 -17.02 0.41
CA ALA A 179 -5.72 -18.26 0.65
C ALA A 179 -7.20 -18.10 0.29
N MET A 180 -7.67 -18.90 -0.66
CA MET A 180 -9.10 -19.05 -0.97
C MET A 180 -9.74 -20.13 -0.10
N ILE A 181 -11.07 -20.10 0.04
CA ILE A 181 -11.81 -21.15 0.76
C ILE A 181 -11.54 -22.51 0.11
N GLY A 182 -11.11 -23.49 0.93
CA GLY A 182 -10.85 -24.86 0.46
C GLY A 182 -9.58 -25.04 -0.39
N LYS A 183 -8.73 -24.00 -0.55
CA LYS A 183 -7.48 -24.07 -1.29
C LYS A 183 -6.27 -23.77 -0.42
N MET A 184 -5.14 -24.38 -0.75
CA MET A 184 -3.85 -24.08 -0.10
C MET A 184 -3.45 -22.63 -0.38
N LYS A 185 -2.70 -22.05 0.56
CA LYS A 185 -2.11 -20.72 0.45
C LYS A 185 -1.15 -20.69 -0.73
N ALA A 186 -1.42 -19.82 -1.71
CA ALA A 186 -0.59 -19.64 -2.89
C ALA A 186 -0.07 -18.21 -2.97
N ARG A 187 0.96 -18.00 -3.78
CA ARG A 187 1.48 -16.67 -4.05
C ARG A 187 0.43 -15.83 -4.78
N LEU A 188 0.33 -14.56 -4.42
CA LEU A 188 -0.49 -13.60 -5.15
C LEU A 188 0.18 -13.24 -6.48
N ASP A 189 -0.62 -13.18 -7.54
CA ASP A 189 -0.15 -12.87 -8.89
C ASP A 189 0.30 -11.41 -9.03
N ASN A 190 1.07 -11.11 -10.06
CA ASN A 190 1.49 -9.77 -10.46
C ASN A 190 2.24 -8.97 -9.37
N ARG A 191 2.97 -9.67 -8.49
CA ARG A 191 3.82 -9.05 -7.46
C ARG A 191 5.25 -9.56 -7.57
N ALA A 192 6.16 -8.69 -7.96
CA ALA A 192 7.59 -9.01 -8.00
C ALA A 192 8.07 -9.39 -6.59
N ARG A 193 8.89 -10.44 -6.48
CA ARG A 193 9.46 -10.88 -5.21
C ARG A 193 10.63 -10.01 -4.78
N ASN A 194 11.41 -9.57 -5.76
CA ASN A 194 12.54 -8.68 -5.57
C ASN A 194 12.43 -7.56 -6.59
N THR A 195 12.59 -6.34 -6.12
CA THR A 195 12.65 -5.14 -6.95
C THR A 195 13.89 -4.36 -6.54
N PHE A 196 14.75 -4.04 -7.50
CA PHE A 196 15.94 -3.22 -7.29
C PHE A 196 15.81 -1.94 -8.10
N THR A 197 16.23 -0.83 -7.50
CA THR A 197 16.32 0.46 -8.17
C THR A 197 17.65 1.11 -7.82
N ALA A 198 18.32 1.67 -8.81
CA ALA A 198 19.52 2.49 -8.61
C ALA A 198 19.31 3.85 -9.29
N ILE A 199 19.68 4.92 -8.61
CA ILE A 199 19.50 6.29 -9.06
C ILE A 199 20.80 7.04 -8.84
N ILE A 200 21.22 7.79 -9.85
CA ILE A 200 22.29 8.78 -9.77
C ILE A 200 21.65 10.16 -9.90
N LEU A 201 21.84 11.00 -8.89
CA LEU A 201 21.34 12.37 -8.89
C LEU A 201 22.55 13.31 -9.07
N TYR A 202 22.45 14.16 -10.06
CA TYR A 202 23.39 15.27 -10.26
C TYR A 202 22.64 16.59 -10.20
N ASP A 203 23.10 17.50 -9.35
CA ASP A 203 22.53 18.83 -9.17
C ASP A 203 23.64 19.88 -9.23
N ASP A 204 23.56 20.76 -10.21
CA ASP A 204 24.50 21.88 -10.41
C ASP A 204 23.75 23.22 -10.55
N HIS A 205 22.71 23.39 -9.75
CA HIS A 205 21.82 24.55 -9.77
C HIS A 205 22.55 25.88 -9.59
N GLU A 206 23.61 25.88 -8.79
CA GLU A 206 24.37 27.09 -8.51
C GLU A 206 25.24 27.58 -9.71
N LYS A 207 25.67 26.65 -10.56
CA LYS A 207 26.60 26.99 -11.65
C LYS A 207 25.96 27.08 -13.02
N TYR A 208 25.06 26.13 -13.34
CA TYR A 208 24.48 26.02 -14.68
C TYR A 208 22.93 25.98 -14.65
N GLY A 209 22.30 25.96 -13.48
CA GLY A 209 20.85 26.03 -13.31
C GLY A 209 20.09 24.82 -13.78
N TRP A 210 20.71 23.61 -13.86
CA TRP A 210 20.03 22.38 -14.27
C TRP A 210 20.38 21.19 -13.39
N SER A 211 19.47 20.26 -13.30
CA SER A 211 19.62 19.01 -12.56
C SER A 211 19.19 17.82 -13.42
N GLY A 212 19.67 16.61 -13.13
CA GLY A 212 19.35 15.39 -13.84
C GLY A 212 19.33 14.16 -12.95
N SER A 213 18.56 13.17 -13.36
CA SER A 213 18.44 11.88 -12.69
C SER A 213 18.32 10.75 -13.69
#